data_dc712fe6fbca5ec879e98abb09fb8cb1
#
_entry.id   dc712fe6fbca5ec879e98abb09fb8cb1
#
_cell.length_a   1.000
_cell.length_b   1.000
_cell.length_c   1.000
_cell.angle_alpha   90.00
_cell.angle_beta   90.00
_cell.angle_gamma   90.00
#
_symmetry.space_group_name_H-M   'P 1'
#
loop_
_entity.id
_entity.type
_entity.pdbx_description
1 polymer ?
#
loop_
_entity_poly.entity_id
_entity_poly.type
_entity_poly.pdbx_seq_one_letter_code
_entity_poly.pdbx_strand_id
1 'polypeptide(L)'
;SFAKTNALRATHQTIDFKLHIPPQLNYTGDDQLTIQVRQNHQSTNLLKKIPPGQFNVQENSLSFPFFGQENAFPGSNEFRLIDLRSSQQKLSYVDQLITGEKINSVNAQVEMEQGLYPYIQRNDLNGAYVIESYENRENPLQADYVRCTFRLKPYDITEEVYVVGAFNDYNLDSPLQFNPSTGLLESTQIIKQGIYNYQFKSKNPSNTTLEGNYAQTENFYEILIYFQKPGTRYDSLVGYTNFTSH
;
A
#
# COMPACT_ATOMS: atom_id res chain seq x y z
N SER A 1 18.20 -23.56 1.25
CA SER A 1 16.91 -22.94 0.94
C SER A 1 15.82 -23.77 1.61
N PHE A 2 15.20 -23.24 2.63
CA PHE A 2 14.02 -23.86 3.22
C PHE A 2 12.85 -23.67 2.21
N ALA A 3 12.20 -24.77 1.83
CA ALA A 3 11.08 -24.70 0.92
C ALA A 3 9.93 -23.92 1.59
N LYS A 4 9.47 -22.84 0.94
CA LYS A 4 8.20 -22.18 1.31
C LYS A 4 7.14 -23.27 1.46
N THR A 5 6.33 -23.20 2.51
CA THR A 5 5.12 -24.04 2.56
C THR A 5 4.26 -23.74 1.33
N ASN A 6 3.59 -24.72 0.77
CA ASN A 6 2.76 -24.52 -0.43
C ASN A 6 1.73 -23.40 -0.26
N ALA A 7 1.22 -23.19 0.96
CA ALA A 7 0.31 -22.10 1.29
C ALA A 7 0.93 -20.69 1.11
N LEU A 8 2.19 -20.50 1.51
CA LEU A 8 2.87 -19.21 1.38
C LEU A 8 3.27 -18.90 -0.07
N ARG A 9 3.51 -19.93 -0.91
CA ARG A 9 3.89 -19.72 -2.31
C ARG A 9 2.81 -19.05 -3.16
N ALA A 10 1.56 -19.30 -2.84
CA ALA A 10 0.43 -18.76 -3.60
C ALA A 10 0.02 -17.36 -3.15
N THR A 11 0.35 -16.99 -1.92
CA THR A 11 -0.21 -15.80 -1.25
C THR A 11 0.84 -14.80 -0.75
N HIS A 12 2.12 -15.17 -0.69
CA HIS A 12 3.16 -14.31 -0.13
C HIS A 12 4.37 -14.19 -1.06
N GLN A 13 4.97 -13.01 -1.01
CA GLN A 13 6.25 -12.68 -1.60
C GLN A 13 7.31 -12.66 -0.50
N THR A 14 8.51 -13.13 -0.81
CA THR A 14 9.65 -13.15 0.13
C THR A 14 10.76 -12.28 -0.41
N ILE A 15 11.37 -11.51 0.49
CA ILE A 15 12.44 -10.58 0.14
C ILE A 15 13.73 -11.08 0.76
N ASP A 16 14.63 -11.54 -0.07
CA ASP A 16 15.99 -11.93 0.31
C ASP A 16 16.96 -10.87 -0.23
N PHE A 17 17.85 -10.39 0.60
CA PHE A 17 18.84 -9.39 0.18
C PHE A 17 20.15 -9.53 0.94
N LYS A 18 21.18 -8.87 0.43
CA LYS A 18 22.52 -8.80 1.02
C LYS A 18 22.91 -7.33 1.17
N LEU A 19 23.34 -6.98 2.38
CA LEU A 19 23.84 -5.65 2.70
C LEU A 19 25.35 -5.67 2.78
N HIS A 20 26.02 -4.89 1.93
CA HIS A 20 27.45 -4.62 2.08
C HIS A 20 27.64 -3.44 3.03
N ILE A 21 28.47 -3.63 4.06
CA ILE A 21 28.71 -2.63 5.09
C ILE A 21 30.00 -1.89 4.74
N PRO A 22 29.93 -0.57 4.46
CA PRO A 22 31.14 0.21 4.18
C PRO A 22 32.02 0.24 5.43
N PRO A 23 33.36 0.10 5.30
CA PRO A 23 34.29 0.12 6.46
C PRO A 23 34.18 1.39 7.31
N GLN A 24 33.77 2.50 6.70
CA GLN A 24 33.62 3.81 7.36
C GLN A 24 32.50 3.82 8.43
N LEU A 25 31.56 2.89 8.38
CA LEU A 25 30.51 2.79 9.41
C LEU A 25 31.04 2.27 10.74
N ASN A 26 32.23 1.64 10.77
CA ASN A 26 32.80 1.02 11.97
C ASN A 26 31.78 0.10 12.68
N TYR A 27 31.14 -0.74 11.89
CA TYR A 27 30.13 -1.68 12.38
C TYR A 27 30.77 -2.71 13.33
N THR A 28 30.20 -2.84 14.51
CA THR A 28 30.73 -3.75 15.57
C THR A 28 29.71 -4.76 16.06
N GLY A 29 28.47 -4.65 15.66
CA GLY A 29 27.42 -5.59 16.09
C GLY A 29 26.03 -5.26 15.58
N ASP A 30 25.16 -6.26 15.63
CA ASP A 30 23.83 -6.24 15.00
C ASP A 30 22.85 -5.26 15.63
N ASP A 31 23.05 -4.88 16.89
CA ASP A 31 22.26 -3.91 17.63
C ASP A 31 22.39 -2.47 17.10
N GLN A 32 23.40 -2.21 16.27
CA GLN A 32 23.62 -0.91 15.63
C GLN A 32 22.81 -0.72 14.35
N LEU A 33 22.30 -1.78 13.75
CA LEU A 33 21.55 -1.74 12.49
C LEU A 33 20.07 -2.04 12.70
N THR A 34 19.24 -1.19 12.18
CA THR A 34 17.79 -1.43 12.05
C THR A 34 17.44 -1.43 10.58
N ILE A 35 16.93 -2.55 10.09
CA ILE A 35 16.49 -2.69 8.71
C ILE A 35 14.98 -2.78 8.68
N GLN A 36 14.38 -1.92 7.88
CA GLN A 36 12.94 -1.87 7.70
C GLN A 36 12.62 -2.09 6.24
N VAL A 37 11.63 -2.94 5.97
CA VAL A 37 11.09 -3.15 4.64
C VAL A 37 9.65 -2.68 4.62
N ARG A 38 9.31 -1.84 3.66
CA ARG A 38 7.98 -1.29 3.47
C ARG A 38 7.43 -1.75 2.12
N GLN A 39 6.17 -2.17 2.11
CA GLN A 39 5.45 -2.56 0.90
C GLN A 39 4.41 -1.49 0.55
N ASN A 40 4.36 -1.09 -0.72
CA ASN A 40 3.33 -0.22 -1.30
C ASN A 40 3.12 1.09 -0.53
N HIS A 41 4.20 1.74 -0.08
CA HIS A 41 4.19 3.01 0.65
C HIS A 41 3.43 3.00 1.99
N GLN A 42 2.98 1.83 2.48
CA GLN A 42 2.20 1.73 3.72
C GLN A 42 3.11 1.73 4.94
N SER A 43 3.17 2.88 5.63
CA SER A 43 4.09 3.07 6.77
C SER A 43 3.67 2.31 8.03
N THR A 44 2.37 2.13 8.25
CA THR A 44 1.85 1.62 9.52
C THR A 44 1.58 0.12 9.51
N ASN A 45 1.10 -0.43 8.39
CA ASN A 45 0.58 -1.80 8.35
C ASN A 45 1.56 -2.83 7.75
N LEU A 46 2.52 -2.39 6.94
CA LEU A 46 3.41 -3.29 6.21
C LEU A 46 4.91 -3.00 6.42
N LEU A 47 5.23 -2.07 7.31
CA LEU A 47 6.61 -1.87 7.73
C LEU A 47 7.05 -3.01 8.64
N LYS A 48 8.03 -3.77 8.20
CA LYS A 48 8.62 -4.84 9.02
C LYS A 48 10.04 -4.48 9.41
N LYS A 49 10.38 -4.79 10.67
CA LYS A 49 11.78 -4.81 11.09
C LYS A 49 12.32 -6.20 10.77
N ILE A 50 13.35 -6.28 9.94
CA ILE A 50 13.98 -7.53 9.57
C ILE A 50 15.16 -7.76 10.53
N PRO A 51 15.22 -8.89 11.24
CA PRO A 51 16.36 -9.21 12.08
C PRO A 51 17.63 -9.40 11.24
N PRO A 52 18.80 -9.04 11.77
CA PRO A 52 20.06 -9.24 11.06
C PRO A 52 20.30 -10.73 10.77
N GLY A 53 20.82 -10.97 9.59
CA GLY A 53 21.24 -12.28 9.16
C GLY A 53 22.67 -12.61 9.54
N GLN A 54 23.26 -13.58 8.87
CA GLN A 54 24.66 -13.95 9.12
C GLN A 54 25.63 -12.90 8.56
N PHE A 55 26.59 -12.49 9.40
CA PHE A 55 27.68 -11.61 8.98
C PHE A 55 28.81 -12.40 8.34
N ASN A 56 29.16 -12.04 7.10
CA ASN A 56 30.32 -12.56 6.42
C ASN A 56 31.49 -11.58 6.57
N VAL A 57 32.47 -11.95 7.37
CA VAL A 57 33.66 -11.14 7.67
C VAL A 57 34.49 -10.87 6.42
N GLN A 58 34.64 -11.86 5.52
CA GLN A 58 35.48 -11.74 4.33
C GLN A 58 34.91 -10.73 3.33
N GLU A 59 33.60 -10.70 3.20
CA GLU A 59 32.89 -9.81 2.28
C GLU A 59 32.39 -8.53 2.93
N ASN A 60 32.57 -8.40 4.23
CA ASN A 60 32.00 -7.32 5.06
C ASN A 60 30.51 -7.11 4.76
N SER A 61 29.73 -8.17 4.84
CA SER A 61 28.34 -8.18 4.42
C SER A 61 27.43 -8.92 5.38
N LEU A 62 26.17 -8.46 5.50
CA LEU A 62 25.08 -9.14 6.17
C LEU A 62 24.12 -9.74 5.14
N SER A 63 23.75 -10.98 5.34
CA SER A 63 22.76 -11.65 4.52
C SER A 63 21.42 -11.73 5.27
N PHE A 64 20.33 -11.45 4.57
CA PHE A 64 18.96 -11.50 5.08
C PHE A 64 18.17 -12.53 4.27
N PRO A 65 18.49 -13.82 4.43
CA PRO A 65 17.75 -14.88 3.76
C PRO A 65 16.39 -15.08 4.42
N PHE A 66 15.46 -15.67 3.69
CA PHE A 66 14.17 -16.06 4.24
C PHE A 66 14.33 -17.18 5.26
N PHE A 67 14.04 -16.87 6.53
CA PHE A 67 13.96 -17.82 7.63
C PHE A 67 12.58 -17.75 8.28
N GLY A 68 11.62 -18.49 7.80
CA GLY A 68 10.29 -18.43 8.40
C GLY A 68 9.38 -17.38 7.73
N GLN A 69 8.77 -16.47 8.50
CA GLN A 69 7.79 -15.50 8.01
C GLN A 69 8.21 -14.03 8.16
N GLU A 70 9.39 -13.77 8.70
CA GLU A 70 9.83 -12.42 9.08
C GLU A 70 9.95 -11.49 7.86
N ASN A 71 10.40 -12.00 6.74
CA ASN A 71 10.53 -11.28 5.47
C ASN A 71 9.55 -11.78 4.39
N ALA A 72 8.45 -12.43 4.80
CA ALA A 72 7.33 -12.75 3.93
C ALA A 72 6.25 -11.65 4.01
N PHE A 73 5.82 -11.16 2.88
CA PHE A 73 4.80 -10.13 2.75
C PHE A 73 3.58 -10.72 2.03
N PRO A 74 2.34 -10.40 2.44
CA PRO A 74 1.18 -10.75 1.66
C PRO A 74 1.32 -10.21 0.24
N GLY A 75 0.98 -11.01 -0.75
CA GLY A 75 0.95 -10.56 -2.14
C GLY A 75 -0.12 -9.49 -2.35
N SER A 76 -1.23 -9.57 -1.59
CA SER A 76 -2.38 -8.70 -1.77
C SER A 76 -2.99 -8.85 -3.18
N ASN A 77 -3.53 -7.79 -3.73
CA ASN A 77 -4.01 -7.70 -5.12
C ASN A 77 -3.66 -6.33 -5.67
N GLU A 78 -3.76 -6.16 -6.99
CA GLU A 78 -3.64 -4.87 -7.64
C GLU A 78 -4.64 -3.88 -7.03
N PHE A 79 -4.20 -2.66 -6.78
CA PHE A 79 -5.03 -1.64 -6.17
C PHE A 79 -6.19 -1.24 -7.09
N ARG A 80 -7.30 -0.91 -6.49
CA ARG A 80 -8.36 -0.18 -7.17
C ARG A 80 -7.87 1.23 -7.47
N LEU A 81 -8.40 1.82 -8.52
CA LEU A 81 -7.99 3.14 -8.97
C LEU A 81 -9.21 4.04 -9.12
N ILE A 82 -9.03 5.32 -8.78
CA ILE A 82 -9.99 6.36 -9.11
C ILE A 82 -9.27 7.58 -9.68
N ASP A 83 -9.81 8.13 -10.78
CA ASP A 83 -9.28 9.31 -11.45
C ASP A 83 -10.17 10.51 -11.15
N LEU A 84 -9.67 11.41 -10.30
CA LEU A 84 -10.34 12.63 -9.87
C LEU A 84 -9.65 13.90 -10.40
N ARG A 85 -8.85 13.79 -11.44
CA ARG A 85 -8.10 14.93 -11.99
C ARG A 85 -8.96 16.01 -12.63
N SER A 86 -10.24 15.73 -12.86
CA SER A 86 -11.19 16.77 -13.28
C SER A 86 -12.40 16.79 -12.36
N SER A 87 -12.81 17.99 -11.98
CA SER A 87 -14.06 18.26 -11.30
C SER A 87 -15.19 18.67 -12.26
N GLN A 88 -14.90 18.75 -13.57
CA GLN A 88 -15.82 19.18 -14.62
C GLN A 88 -16.16 18.09 -15.63
N GLN A 89 -15.34 17.03 -15.69
CA GLN A 89 -15.51 15.93 -16.62
C GLN A 89 -15.47 14.60 -15.88
N LYS A 90 -16.30 13.66 -16.32
CA LYS A 90 -16.27 12.29 -15.85
C LYS A 90 -15.05 11.59 -16.43
N LEU A 91 -14.16 11.13 -15.56
CA LEU A 91 -12.96 10.40 -15.90
C LEU A 91 -13.09 8.90 -15.61
N SER A 92 -11.98 8.17 -15.74
CA SER A 92 -11.96 6.72 -15.53
C SER A 92 -12.32 6.34 -14.08
N TYR A 93 -13.08 5.25 -13.95
CA TYR A 93 -13.55 4.72 -12.65
C TYR A 93 -14.50 5.65 -11.88
N VAL A 94 -14.98 6.72 -12.52
CA VAL A 94 -16.06 7.58 -12.05
C VAL A 94 -17.36 7.13 -12.69
N ASP A 95 -18.39 6.92 -11.88
CA ASP A 95 -19.73 6.63 -12.39
C ASP A 95 -20.53 7.92 -12.62
N GLN A 96 -20.53 8.82 -11.66
CA GLN A 96 -21.29 10.05 -11.72
C GLN A 96 -20.48 11.25 -11.18
N LEU A 97 -20.59 12.36 -11.89
CA LEU A 97 -20.13 13.67 -11.44
C LEU A 97 -21.35 14.55 -11.15
N ILE A 98 -21.38 15.16 -9.99
CA ILE A 98 -22.48 16.01 -9.51
C ILE A 98 -21.90 17.38 -9.18
N THR A 99 -22.34 18.40 -9.93
CA THR A 99 -21.92 19.77 -9.67
C THR A 99 -22.57 20.30 -8.40
N GLY A 100 -21.75 20.79 -7.48
CA GLY A 100 -22.19 21.41 -6.24
C GLY A 100 -21.88 22.91 -6.21
N GLU A 101 -22.58 23.65 -5.37
CA GLU A 101 -22.35 25.10 -5.24
C GLU A 101 -20.95 25.46 -4.69
N LYS A 102 -20.42 24.65 -3.78
CA LYS A 102 -19.13 24.90 -3.14
C LYS A 102 -18.09 23.84 -3.46
N ILE A 103 -18.51 22.58 -3.60
CA ILE A 103 -17.64 21.46 -3.86
C ILE A 103 -18.38 20.47 -4.77
N ASN A 104 -17.73 20.03 -5.81
CA ASN A 104 -18.25 19.01 -6.70
C ASN A 104 -18.17 17.63 -6.02
N SER A 105 -19.16 16.80 -6.32
CA SER A 105 -19.22 15.44 -5.77
C SER A 105 -19.05 14.42 -6.90
N VAL A 106 -18.35 13.34 -6.58
CA VAL A 106 -18.06 12.24 -7.49
C VAL A 106 -18.51 10.94 -6.84
N ASN A 107 -19.28 10.16 -7.55
CA ASN A 107 -19.53 8.77 -7.19
C ASN A 107 -18.55 7.90 -7.96
N ALA A 108 -17.71 7.15 -7.25
CA ALA A 108 -16.87 6.12 -7.82
C ALA A 108 -17.72 5.03 -8.48
N GLN A 109 -17.16 4.27 -9.41
CA GLN A 109 -17.81 3.07 -9.91
C GLN A 109 -18.15 2.13 -8.75
N VAL A 110 -19.25 1.36 -8.92
CA VAL A 110 -19.60 0.34 -7.92
C VAL A 110 -18.63 -0.82 -8.04
N GLU A 111 -17.94 -1.08 -6.96
CA GLU A 111 -16.99 -2.18 -6.85
C GLU A 111 -17.63 -3.42 -6.25
N MET A 112 -16.96 -4.57 -6.43
CA MET A 112 -17.31 -5.85 -5.84
C MET A 112 -16.11 -6.44 -5.09
N GLU A 113 -16.36 -7.44 -4.26
CA GLU A 113 -15.32 -8.23 -3.63
C GLU A 113 -14.45 -8.91 -4.67
N GLN A 114 -13.15 -8.68 -4.65
CA GLN A 114 -12.22 -9.21 -5.66
C GLN A 114 -11.61 -10.55 -5.27
N GLY A 115 -11.57 -10.88 -3.98
CA GLY A 115 -10.99 -12.13 -3.50
C GLY A 115 -11.74 -13.39 -3.90
N LEU A 116 -12.95 -13.25 -4.44
CA LEU A 116 -13.76 -14.36 -4.97
C LEU A 116 -13.40 -14.70 -6.44
N TYR A 117 -12.57 -13.91 -7.10
CA TYR A 117 -12.22 -14.06 -8.50
C TYR A 117 -10.74 -14.42 -8.67
N PRO A 118 -10.36 -15.05 -9.79
CA PRO A 118 -8.95 -15.25 -10.12
C PRO A 118 -8.19 -13.93 -10.22
N TYR A 119 -6.89 -13.98 -9.90
CA TYR A 119 -6.01 -12.82 -10.09
C TYR A 119 -6.03 -12.32 -11.54
N ILE A 120 -6.12 -11.02 -11.69
CA ILE A 120 -6.01 -10.30 -12.96
C ILE A 120 -5.03 -9.16 -12.76
N GLN A 121 -3.94 -9.19 -13.50
CA GLN A 121 -2.97 -8.10 -13.51
C GLN A 121 -3.59 -6.81 -14.05
N ARG A 122 -3.40 -5.71 -13.36
CA ARG A 122 -3.86 -4.37 -13.72
C ARG A 122 -2.73 -3.38 -13.48
N ASN A 123 -2.69 -2.33 -14.30
CA ASN A 123 -1.78 -1.22 -14.04
C ASN A 123 -2.37 -0.36 -12.91
N ASP A 124 -1.60 -0.17 -11.87
CA ASP A 124 -1.94 0.71 -10.77
C ASP A 124 -0.73 1.59 -10.37
N LEU A 125 -0.74 2.18 -9.21
CA LEU A 125 0.34 3.02 -8.68
C LEU A 125 1.01 2.37 -7.46
N ASN A 126 0.85 1.07 -7.26
CA ASN A 126 1.36 0.34 -6.11
C ASN A 126 1.00 1.02 -4.77
N GLY A 127 -0.24 1.46 -4.65
CA GLY A 127 -0.76 2.12 -3.45
C GLY A 127 -0.46 3.61 -3.34
N ALA A 128 0.24 4.20 -4.30
CA ALA A 128 0.53 5.62 -4.30
C ALA A 128 -0.64 6.47 -4.84
N TYR A 129 -0.41 7.76 -4.94
CA TYR A 129 -1.31 8.74 -5.57
C TYR A 129 -0.52 9.84 -6.26
N VAL A 130 -1.18 10.53 -7.18
CA VAL A 130 -0.63 11.72 -7.85
C VAL A 130 -1.64 12.84 -7.76
N ILE A 131 -1.23 13.99 -7.20
CA ILE A 131 -2.03 15.22 -7.21
C ILE A 131 -1.86 15.89 -8.55
N GLU A 132 -2.96 16.03 -9.26
CA GLU A 132 -3.03 16.69 -10.57
C GLU A 132 -4.43 17.23 -10.80
N SER A 133 -4.55 18.34 -11.51
CA SER A 133 -5.83 18.88 -11.97
C SER A 133 -5.74 19.20 -13.45
N TYR A 134 -6.73 18.76 -14.23
CA TYR A 134 -6.82 19.11 -15.64
C TYR A 134 -7.23 20.57 -15.87
N GLU A 135 -7.90 21.17 -14.90
CA GLU A 135 -8.27 22.57 -14.91
C GLU A 135 -7.06 23.49 -14.56
N ASN A 136 -6.10 22.98 -13.76
CA ASN A 136 -4.95 23.72 -13.26
C ASN A 136 -3.63 22.99 -13.49
N ARG A 137 -3.37 22.56 -14.72
CA ARG A 137 -2.22 21.69 -15.07
C ARG A 137 -0.85 22.26 -14.72
N GLU A 138 -0.73 23.59 -14.74
CA GLU A 138 0.55 24.25 -14.50
C GLU A 138 0.96 24.26 -13.02
N ASN A 139 0.00 24.09 -12.11
CA ASN A 139 0.26 24.16 -10.67
C ASN A 139 -0.58 23.14 -9.88
N PRO A 140 -0.02 21.97 -9.54
CA PRO A 140 -0.73 20.97 -8.73
C PRO A 140 -1.17 21.45 -7.35
N LEU A 141 -0.56 22.53 -6.82
CA LEU A 141 -0.97 23.14 -5.55
C LEU A 141 -2.35 23.79 -5.64
N GLN A 142 -2.79 24.16 -6.84
CA GLN A 142 -4.11 24.74 -7.13
C GLN A 142 -5.17 23.69 -7.44
N ALA A 143 -4.84 22.40 -7.34
CA ALA A 143 -5.86 21.35 -7.44
C ALA A 143 -6.91 21.53 -6.35
N ASP A 144 -8.19 21.47 -6.72
CA ASP A 144 -9.31 21.62 -5.82
C ASP A 144 -9.63 20.32 -5.06
N TYR A 145 -10.52 20.43 -4.08
CA TYR A 145 -11.07 19.27 -3.39
C TYR A 145 -12.38 18.82 -4.03
N VAL A 146 -12.59 17.51 -4.05
CA VAL A 146 -13.82 16.88 -4.48
C VAL A 146 -14.36 15.96 -3.38
N ARG A 147 -15.66 15.85 -3.27
CA ARG A 147 -16.32 14.88 -2.40
C ARG A 147 -16.48 13.59 -3.17
N CYS A 148 -15.65 12.59 -2.86
CA CYS A 148 -15.66 11.27 -3.49
C CYS A 148 -16.41 10.27 -2.64
N THR A 149 -17.45 9.63 -3.19
CA THR A 149 -18.16 8.53 -2.57
C THR A 149 -17.68 7.21 -3.14
N PHE A 150 -16.95 6.44 -2.35
CA PHE A 150 -16.55 5.07 -2.66
C PHE A 150 -17.73 4.13 -2.39
N ARG A 151 -17.94 3.16 -3.30
CA ARG A 151 -19.13 2.33 -3.29
C ARG A 151 -18.77 0.86 -3.49
N LEU A 152 -19.30 0.00 -2.62
CA LEU A 152 -19.09 -1.44 -2.66
C LEU A 152 -20.43 -2.14 -2.63
N LYS A 153 -20.65 -3.06 -3.57
CA LYS A 153 -21.82 -3.93 -3.56
C LYS A 153 -21.64 -5.02 -2.51
N PRO A 154 -22.47 -5.09 -1.47
CA PRO A 154 -22.35 -6.16 -0.48
C PRO A 154 -22.79 -7.49 -1.11
N TYR A 155 -22.00 -8.54 -0.96
CA TYR A 155 -22.36 -9.89 -1.36
C TYR A 155 -22.52 -10.78 -0.12
N ASP A 156 -21.45 -10.99 0.62
CA ASP A 156 -21.43 -11.79 1.86
C ASP A 156 -20.62 -11.09 2.95
N ILE A 157 -20.81 -9.77 3.06
CA ILE A 157 -20.05 -8.93 3.99
C ILE A 157 -20.75 -8.93 5.33
N THR A 158 -20.13 -9.57 6.31
CA THR A 158 -20.61 -9.64 7.71
C THR A 158 -19.81 -8.73 8.64
N GLU A 159 -18.68 -8.21 8.17
CA GLU A 159 -17.77 -7.38 8.95
C GLU A 159 -17.88 -5.90 8.52
N GLU A 160 -17.46 -5.01 9.41
CA GLU A 160 -17.30 -3.59 9.08
C GLU A 160 -16.17 -3.41 8.06
N VAL A 161 -16.47 -2.74 6.96
CA VAL A 161 -15.56 -2.49 5.86
C VAL A 161 -15.15 -1.01 5.84
N TYR A 162 -13.90 -0.76 5.53
CA TYR A 162 -13.30 0.57 5.45
C TYR A 162 -12.71 0.81 4.06
N VAL A 163 -12.83 2.02 3.56
CA VAL A 163 -12.02 2.46 2.41
C VAL A 163 -10.69 3.01 2.91
N VAL A 164 -9.60 2.51 2.34
CA VAL A 164 -8.24 2.92 2.71
C VAL A 164 -7.41 3.24 1.48
N GLY A 165 -6.53 4.21 1.60
CA GLY A 165 -5.61 4.64 0.57
C GLY A 165 -4.62 5.66 1.11
N ALA A 166 -3.74 6.18 0.27
CA ALA A 166 -2.80 7.21 0.72
C ALA A 166 -3.48 8.52 1.16
N PHE A 167 -4.75 8.74 0.79
CA PHE A 167 -5.53 9.90 1.21
C PHE A 167 -5.92 9.87 2.70
N ASN A 168 -5.88 8.72 3.37
CA ASN A 168 -6.10 8.57 4.81
C ASN A 168 -4.99 7.75 5.48
N ASP A 169 -3.80 7.70 4.86
CA ASP A 169 -2.63 6.96 5.35
C ASP A 169 -2.92 5.49 5.67
N TYR A 170 -3.83 4.89 4.90
CA TYR A 170 -4.30 3.51 5.06
C TYR A 170 -4.92 3.20 6.42
N ASN A 171 -5.41 4.21 7.14
CA ASN A 171 -6.07 4.05 8.43
C ASN A 171 -7.49 3.52 8.28
N LEU A 172 -7.93 2.73 9.26
CA LEU A 172 -9.30 2.21 9.35
C LEU A 172 -10.21 3.24 10.05
N ASP A 173 -10.32 4.44 9.48
CA ASP A 173 -11.09 5.56 10.01
C ASP A 173 -12.30 5.96 9.15
N SER A 174 -12.42 5.33 8.00
CA SER A 174 -13.42 5.66 6.97
C SER A 174 -14.33 4.46 6.68
N PRO A 175 -15.21 4.07 7.63
CA PRO A 175 -16.11 2.94 7.45
C PRO A 175 -17.13 3.19 6.34
N LEU A 176 -17.46 2.14 5.61
CA LEU A 176 -18.58 2.15 4.67
C LEU A 176 -19.88 1.95 5.46
N GLN A 177 -20.91 2.73 5.14
CA GLN A 177 -22.24 2.63 5.69
C GLN A 177 -23.21 2.10 4.64
N PHE A 178 -24.12 1.22 5.06
CA PHE A 178 -25.17 0.73 4.16
C PHE A 178 -26.14 1.86 3.81
N ASN A 179 -26.31 2.12 2.52
CA ASN A 179 -27.28 3.08 2.02
C ASN A 179 -28.50 2.32 1.47
N PRO A 180 -29.65 2.37 2.15
CA PRO A 180 -30.84 1.62 1.72
C PRO A 180 -31.44 2.12 0.39
N SER A 181 -31.13 3.36 -0.01
CA SER A 181 -31.62 3.91 -1.28
C SER A 181 -30.88 3.36 -2.49
N THR A 182 -29.60 3.02 -2.33
CA THR A 182 -28.76 2.45 -3.40
C THR A 182 -28.53 0.95 -3.25
N GLY A 183 -28.74 0.40 -2.05
CA GLY A 183 -28.41 -0.99 -1.71
C GLY A 183 -26.92 -1.25 -1.63
N LEU A 184 -26.10 -0.21 -1.50
CA LEU A 184 -24.64 -0.28 -1.49
C LEU A 184 -24.07 0.06 -0.10
N LEU A 185 -22.87 -0.40 0.14
CA LEU A 185 -22.00 0.12 1.20
C LEU A 185 -21.24 1.33 0.64
N GLU A 186 -21.30 2.48 1.31
CA GLU A 186 -20.77 3.74 0.84
C GLU A 186 -19.95 4.45 1.90
N SER A 187 -18.85 5.08 1.50
CA SER A 187 -18.06 5.99 2.33
C SER A 187 -17.68 7.21 1.52
N THR A 188 -17.91 8.40 2.08
CA THR A 188 -17.63 9.66 1.40
C THR A 188 -16.44 10.36 2.02
N GLN A 189 -15.44 10.69 1.19
CA GLN A 189 -14.20 11.36 1.57
C GLN A 189 -14.08 12.69 0.82
N ILE A 190 -13.48 13.68 1.47
CA ILE A 190 -13.09 14.93 0.81
C ILE A 190 -11.60 14.82 0.51
N ILE A 191 -11.27 14.68 -0.76
CA ILE A 191 -9.90 14.46 -1.22
C ILE A 191 -9.55 15.44 -2.34
N LYS A 192 -8.27 15.74 -2.50
CA LYS A 192 -7.78 16.66 -3.52
C LYS A 192 -7.89 16.01 -4.91
N GLN A 193 -8.04 16.82 -5.97
CA GLN A 193 -7.99 16.32 -7.34
C GLN A 193 -6.68 15.57 -7.61
N GLY A 194 -6.78 14.40 -8.25
CA GLY A 194 -5.65 13.53 -8.51
C GLY A 194 -6.07 12.13 -8.97
N ILE A 195 -5.09 11.27 -9.10
CA ILE A 195 -5.28 9.82 -9.27
C ILE A 195 -4.90 9.14 -7.96
N TYR A 196 -5.73 8.22 -7.51
CA TYR A 196 -5.54 7.52 -6.24
C TYR A 196 -5.71 6.03 -6.39
N ASN A 197 -4.79 5.28 -5.80
CA ASN A 197 -5.01 3.90 -5.45
C ASN A 197 -5.77 3.78 -4.12
N TYR A 198 -6.62 2.78 -4.02
CA TYR A 198 -7.36 2.49 -2.80
C TYR A 198 -7.70 1.00 -2.68
N GLN A 199 -8.10 0.59 -1.50
CA GLN A 199 -8.55 -0.76 -1.18
C GLN A 199 -9.72 -0.70 -0.21
N PHE A 200 -10.46 -1.82 -0.12
CA PHE A 200 -11.41 -2.06 0.95
C PHE A 200 -10.80 -3.03 1.98
N LYS A 201 -10.83 -2.67 3.24
CA LYS A 201 -10.28 -3.50 4.31
C LYS A 201 -11.29 -3.69 5.44
N SER A 202 -11.23 -4.83 6.13
CA SER A 202 -11.86 -5.04 7.44
C SER A 202 -10.81 -4.98 8.54
N LYS A 203 -11.25 -4.96 9.80
CA LYS A 203 -10.36 -5.09 10.96
C LYS A 203 -9.72 -6.47 11.07
N ASN A 204 -10.28 -7.46 10.39
CA ASN A 204 -9.76 -8.82 10.37
C ASN A 204 -8.67 -8.94 9.27
N PRO A 205 -7.38 -9.03 9.62
CA PRO A 205 -6.32 -9.11 8.63
C PRO A 205 -6.31 -10.42 7.83
N SER A 206 -7.05 -11.43 8.28
CA SER A 206 -7.20 -12.70 7.58
C SER A 206 -8.34 -12.69 6.55
N ASN A 207 -9.13 -11.62 6.50
CA ASN A 207 -10.19 -11.49 5.50
C ASN A 207 -9.57 -11.15 4.14
N THR A 208 -9.55 -12.14 3.25
CA THR A 208 -9.08 -11.98 1.87
C THR A 208 -10.21 -11.89 0.86
N THR A 209 -11.49 -11.88 1.29
CA THR A 209 -12.62 -11.83 0.36
C THR A 209 -12.75 -10.49 -0.34
N LEU A 210 -12.43 -9.39 0.37
CA LEU A 210 -12.55 -8.02 -0.17
C LEU A 210 -11.60 -7.77 -1.33
N GLU A 211 -10.32 -8.10 -1.17
CA GLU A 211 -9.29 -7.79 -2.17
C GLU A 211 -8.60 -9.03 -2.76
N GLY A 212 -8.58 -10.16 -2.06
CA GLY A 212 -7.77 -11.31 -2.43
C GLY A 212 -6.37 -11.26 -1.83
N ASN A 213 -5.55 -12.27 -2.15
CA ASN A 213 -4.15 -12.33 -1.72
C ASN A 213 -3.37 -13.25 -2.66
N TYR A 214 -2.65 -12.66 -3.62
CA TYR A 214 -2.00 -13.36 -4.72
C TYR A 214 -0.51 -13.05 -4.76
N ALA A 215 0.34 -14.07 -4.75
CA ALA A 215 1.80 -13.89 -4.83
C ALA A 215 2.26 -13.29 -6.16
N GLN A 216 1.42 -13.32 -7.21
CA GLN A 216 1.70 -12.77 -8.53
C GLN A 216 1.51 -11.25 -8.61
N THR A 217 0.88 -10.63 -7.62
CA THR A 217 0.63 -9.18 -7.61
C THR A 217 1.95 -8.41 -7.73
N GLU A 218 1.97 -7.39 -8.57
CA GLU A 218 3.08 -6.46 -8.59
C GLU A 218 3.03 -5.62 -7.31
N ASN A 219 4.12 -5.59 -6.56
CA ASN A 219 4.24 -4.79 -5.35
C ASN A 219 5.51 -3.97 -5.38
N PHE A 220 5.44 -2.75 -4.89
CA PHE A 220 6.58 -1.88 -4.69
C PHE A 220 7.16 -2.08 -3.29
N TYR A 221 8.47 -2.24 -3.22
CA TYR A 221 9.20 -2.42 -1.97
C TYR A 221 10.26 -1.38 -1.76
N GLU A 222 10.40 -0.96 -0.51
CA GLU A 222 11.47 -0.08 -0.06
C GLU A 222 12.22 -0.74 1.08
N ILE A 223 13.54 -0.70 1.03
CA ILE A 223 14.42 -1.15 2.10
C ILE A 223 15.11 0.07 2.68
N LEU A 224 14.89 0.32 3.96
CA LEU A 224 15.47 1.43 4.70
C LEU A 224 16.45 0.87 5.74
N ILE A 225 17.68 1.37 5.73
CA ILE A 225 18.76 0.92 6.61
C ILE A 225 19.14 2.06 7.52
N TYR A 226 18.92 1.86 8.81
CA TYR A 226 19.27 2.82 9.85
C TYR A 226 20.47 2.31 10.63
N PHE A 227 21.35 3.22 11.00
CA PHE A 227 22.54 2.93 11.81
C PHE A 227 22.57 3.83 13.02
N GLN A 228 22.69 3.24 14.20
CA GLN A 228 22.93 3.94 15.44
C GLN A 228 24.44 3.95 15.74
N LYS A 229 25.04 5.13 15.60
CA LYS A 229 26.46 5.28 15.94
C LYS A 229 26.66 5.10 17.45
N PRO A 230 27.68 4.34 17.92
CA PRO A 230 27.99 4.20 19.34
C PRO A 230 28.07 5.55 20.06
N GLY A 231 27.38 5.64 21.21
CA GLY A 231 27.30 6.85 22.02
C GLY A 231 26.26 7.89 21.57
N THR A 232 25.49 7.62 20.51
CA THR A 232 24.35 8.44 20.11
C THR A 232 23.01 7.84 20.54
N ARG A 233 21.96 8.68 20.58
CA ARG A 233 20.59 8.27 20.93
C ARG A 233 19.63 8.32 19.72
N TYR A 234 20.16 8.46 18.52
CA TYR A 234 19.35 8.57 17.30
C TYR A 234 19.89 7.63 16.24
N ASP A 235 18.99 7.18 15.40
CA ASP A 235 19.29 6.37 14.24
C ASP A 235 19.43 7.28 13.01
N SER A 236 20.47 7.06 12.22
CA SER A 236 20.68 7.76 10.95
C SER A 236 20.29 6.83 9.80
N LEU A 237 19.51 7.32 8.85
CA LEU A 237 19.28 6.61 7.60
C LEU A 237 20.57 6.61 6.78
N VAL A 238 21.20 5.44 6.64
CA VAL A 238 22.49 5.27 5.96
C VAL A 238 22.38 4.54 4.63
N GLY A 239 21.23 3.93 4.35
CA GLY A 239 20.98 3.25 3.09
C GLY A 239 19.49 3.22 2.74
N TYR A 240 19.22 3.30 1.42
CA TYR A 240 17.89 3.19 0.86
C TYR A 240 17.97 2.54 -0.52
N THR A 241 17.07 1.63 -0.77
CA THR A 241 16.82 1.10 -2.12
C THR A 241 15.36 0.76 -2.28
N ASN A 242 14.89 0.69 -3.51
CA ASN A 242 13.55 0.27 -3.86
C ASN A 242 13.55 -0.61 -5.12
N PHE A 243 12.48 -1.39 -5.26
CA PHE A 243 12.25 -2.24 -6.43
C PHE A 243 10.78 -2.65 -6.49
N THR A 244 10.33 -3.10 -7.66
CA THR A 244 9.06 -3.80 -7.85
C THR A 244 9.27 -5.31 -7.91
N SER A 245 8.27 -6.09 -7.49
CA SER A 245 8.39 -7.56 -7.40
C SER A 245 8.34 -8.29 -8.75
N HIS A 246 8.15 -7.59 -9.85
CA HIS A 246 8.15 -8.15 -11.22
C HIS A 246 8.76 -7.17 -12.20
#